data_68a039ef4813acd42a8ba17950e50e0e
#
_entry.id   68a039ef4813acd42a8ba17950e50e0e
#
_cell.length_a   1.000
_cell.length_b   1.000
_cell.length_c   1.000
_cell.angle_alpha   90.00
_cell.angle_beta   90.00
_cell.angle_gamma   90.00
#
_symmetry.space_group_name_H-M   'P 1'
#
loop_
_entity.id
_entity.type
_entity.pdbx_description
1 polymer ?
#
loop_
_entity_poly.entity_id
_entity_poly.type
_entity_poly.pdbx_seq_one_letter_code
_entity_poly.pdbx_strand_id
1 'polypeptide(L)'
;GAPQVTEAIPVRIPSPEEIPPGAVQIFADQLTASTDRRLAVARGHVHVVFSDGVMTCDRATLFTDTKDVYAEGRVHLERGKEVFRGDVVHYNTETKKGRFLDATASNPPWHQHGRVIEHVAEGVLHLKPGYVTSCEFEPPHFRFQGRSSTVFADEKIVRGRNVTLAIEDFPLIYLPWLSAADRQSPFFFIPGKKKPWEQFALMGYRYEWPPGHQGALRLDWRRAFAWGTGIDHRVEDERWGKGLLKLYYNDEHNMRRKEDDLPKGAGDRRYRALWRHHWEPMEDTTVVTDLQKYSDVDFR
;
A
#
# COMPACT_ATOMS: atom_id res chain seq x y z
N GLY A 1 28.23 -52.28 -30.65
CA GLY A 1 28.26 -51.51 -29.40
C GLY A 1 27.07 -50.59 -29.35
N ALA A 2 26.12 -50.81 -28.43
CA ALA A 2 25.04 -49.88 -28.20
C ALA A 2 25.58 -48.58 -27.54
N PRO A 3 25.06 -47.39 -27.85
CA PRO A 3 25.50 -46.19 -27.20
C PRO A 3 25.08 -46.26 -25.71
N GLN A 4 26.04 -46.14 -24.81
CA GLN A 4 25.76 -45.94 -23.37
C GLN A 4 25.10 -44.59 -23.20
N VAL A 5 23.84 -44.60 -22.80
CA VAL A 5 23.15 -43.43 -22.33
C VAL A 5 23.78 -43.08 -20.99
N THR A 6 24.62 -42.06 -20.97
CA THR A 6 25.12 -41.48 -19.73
C THR A 6 23.92 -40.84 -19.04
N GLU A 7 23.40 -41.45 -18.00
CA GLU A 7 22.40 -40.86 -17.12
C GLU A 7 22.95 -39.53 -16.56
N ALA A 8 22.29 -38.44 -16.91
CA ALA A 8 22.66 -37.13 -16.38
C ALA A 8 22.45 -37.18 -14.86
N ILE A 9 23.53 -37.03 -14.12
CA ILE A 9 23.48 -36.90 -12.65
C ILE A 9 22.61 -35.66 -12.34
N PRO A 10 21.50 -35.81 -11.61
CA PRO A 10 20.66 -34.64 -11.27
C PRO A 10 21.50 -33.64 -10.45
N VAL A 11 21.75 -32.48 -11.05
CA VAL A 11 22.45 -31.38 -10.36
C VAL A 11 21.52 -30.91 -9.24
N ARG A 12 21.92 -31.13 -7.99
CA ARG A 12 21.19 -30.61 -6.81
C ARG A 12 21.35 -29.10 -6.78
N ILE A 13 20.27 -28.38 -6.90
CA ILE A 13 20.23 -26.92 -6.68
C ILE A 13 20.21 -26.72 -5.16
N PRO A 14 21.20 -25.99 -4.58
CA PRO A 14 21.24 -25.74 -3.13
C PRO A 14 20.12 -24.81 -2.69
N SER A 15 19.75 -24.88 -1.41
CA SER A 15 18.85 -23.89 -0.83
C SER A 15 19.58 -22.57 -0.58
N PRO A 16 18.86 -21.42 -0.49
CA PRO A 16 19.46 -20.12 -0.19
C PRO A 16 20.28 -20.12 1.10
N GLU A 17 19.87 -20.88 2.10
CA GLU A 17 20.55 -21.02 3.40
C GLU A 17 21.94 -21.67 3.30
N GLU A 18 22.20 -22.45 2.25
CA GLU A 18 23.48 -23.10 2.00
C GLU A 18 24.49 -22.15 1.30
N ILE A 19 24.05 -20.95 0.87
CA ILE A 19 24.86 -19.99 0.15
C ILE A 19 25.46 -18.97 1.13
N PRO A 20 26.77 -18.78 1.17
CA PRO A 20 27.38 -17.76 1.99
C PRO A 20 26.92 -16.35 1.62
N PRO A 21 26.82 -15.42 2.59
CA PRO A 21 26.47 -14.03 2.33
C PRO A 21 27.37 -13.43 1.23
N GLY A 22 26.74 -12.79 0.22
CA GLY A 22 27.43 -12.18 -0.90
C GLY A 22 27.91 -13.16 -2.00
N ALA A 23 27.75 -14.47 -1.81
CA ALA A 23 27.98 -15.45 -2.87
C ALA A 23 26.72 -15.62 -3.73
N VAL A 24 26.94 -15.96 -5.01
CA VAL A 24 25.90 -16.27 -6.00
C VAL A 24 26.26 -17.55 -6.71
N GLN A 25 25.35 -18.49 -6.80
CA GLN A 25 25.50 -19.70 -7.59
C GLN A 25 24.53 -19.69 -8.77
N ILE A 26 25.01 -20.07 -9.94
CA ILE A 26 24.23 -20.07 -11.18
C ILE A 26 24.22 -21.49 -11.76
N PHE A 27 23.04 -21.95 -12.09
CA PHE A 27 22.77 -23.21 -12.79
C PHE A 27 22.02 -22.87 -14.08
N ALA A 28 22.41 -23.45 -15.18
CA ALA A 28 21.79 -23.23 -16.49
C ALA A 28 22.16 -24.37 -17.47
N ASP A 29 21.40 -24.48 -18.55
CA ASP A 29 21.74 -25.43 -19.63
C ASP A 29 23.06 -25.04 -20.29
N GLN A 30 23.33 -23.75 -20.42
CA GLN A 30 24.56 -23.20 -20.96
C GLN A 30 25.09 -22.08 -20.08
N LEU A 31 26.37 -22.17 -19.70
CA LEU A 31 27.05 -21.17 -18.92
C LEU A 31 28.34 -20.76 -19.62
N THR A 32 28.52 -19.48 -19.91
CA THR A 32 29.73 -18.91 -20.48
C THR A 32 30.26 -17.83 -19.52
N ALA A 33 31.53 -17.96 -19.17
CA ALA A 33 32.20 -16.95 -18.35
C ALA A 33 33.34 -16.29 -19.12
N SER A 34 33.59 -15.02 -18.91
CA SER A 34 34.76 -14.32 -19.45
C SER A 34 36.03 -14.84 -18.78
N THR A 35 37.17 -14.73 -19.49
CA THR A 35 38.48 -15.22 -19.03
C THR A 35 38.91 -14.55 -17.72
N ASP A 36 38.56 -13.29 -17.51
CA ASP A 36 38.82 -12.51 -16.29
C ASP A 36 37.75 -12.74 -15.19
N ARG A 37 36.77 -13.62 -15.45
CA ARG A 37 35.65 -13.95 -14.53
C ARG A 37 34.81 -12.77 -14.09
N ARG A 38 34.84 -11.64 -14.81
CA ARG A 38 34.03 -10.45 -14.46
C ARG A 38 32.60 -10.54 -14.98
N LEU A 39 32.38 -11.36 -16.01
CA LEU A 39 31.09 -11.55 -16.66
C LEU A 39 30.76 -13.03 -16.77
N ALA A 40 29.55 -13.40 -16.36
CA ALA A 40 28.99 -14.71 -16.63
C ALA A 40 27.64 -14.56 -17.32
N VAL A 41 27.42 -15.34 -18.39
CA VAL A 41 26.15 -15.40 -19.14
C VAL A 41 25.60 -16.81 -19.06
N ALA A 42 24.39 -16.93 -18.53
CA ALA A 42 23.65 -18.17 -18.41
C ALA A 42 22.46 -18.17 -19.36
N ARG A 43 22.13 -19.30 -19.98
CA ARG A 43 21.00 -19.46 -20.87
C ARG A 43 20.32 -20.81 -20.66
N GLY A 44 19.00 -20.84 -20.77
CA GLY A 44 18.17 -22.03 -20.66
C GLY A 44 18.03 -22.50 -19.21
N HIS A 45 16.79 -22.56 -18.72
CA HIS A 45 16.43 -23.00 -17.36
C HIS A 45 17.35 -22.43 -16.27
N VAL A 46 17.58 -21.11 -16.34
CA VAL A 46 18.54 -20.46 -15.44
C VAL A 46 17.97 -20.39 -14.02
N HIS A 47 18.78 -20.84 -13.06
CA HIS A 47 18.55 -20.69 -11.63
C HIS A 47 19.73 -19.92 -11.04
N VAL A 48 19.44 -18.76 -10.43
CA VAL A 48 20.41 -17.94 -9.69
C VAL A 48 20.05 -18.01 -8.23
N VAL A 49 20.92 -18.59 -7.41
CA VAL A 49 20.70 -18.76 -5.98
C VAL A 49 21.60 -17.82 -5.21
N PHE A 50 21.01 -17.01 -4.34
CA PHE A 50 21.73 -16.14 -3.40
C PHE A 50 21.35 -16.49 -1.97
N SER A 51 22.06 -15.91 -1.01
CA SER A 51 21.86 -16.21 0.42
C SER A 51 20.47 -15.90 0.97
N ASP A 52 19.68 -15.06 0.29
CA ASP A 52 18.35 -14.62 0.72
C ASP A 52 17.24 -14.91 -0.29
N GLY A 53 17.54 -15.62 -1.40
CA GLY A 53 16.51 -15.92 -2.39
C GLY A 53 16.98 -16.73 -3.59
N VAL A 54 16.01 -17.04 -4.46
CA VAL A 54 16.20 -17.76 -5.71
C VAL A 54 15.55 -16.99 -6.83
N MET A 55 16.26 -16.85 -7.95
CA MET A 55 15.71 -16.28 -9.18
C MET A 55 15.78 -17.31 -10.31
N THR A 56 14.67 -17.48 -11.03
CA THR A 56 14.61 -18.30 -12.25
C THR A 56 14.29 -17.42 -13.45
N CYS A 57 14.87 -17.74 -14.61
CA CYS A 57 14.66 -16.98 -15.84
C CYS A 57 15.12 -17.80 -17.07
N ASP A 58 14.92 -17.25 -18.28
CA ASP A 58 15.41 -17.87 -19.50
C ASP A 58 16.87 -17.50 -19.80
N ARG A 59 17.29 -16.30 -19.37
CA ARG A 59 18.66 -15.80 -19.54
C ARG A 59 19.05 -14.90 -18.37
N ALA A 60 20.28 -15.07 -17.89
CA ALA A 60 20.88 -14.17 -16.91
C ALA A 60 22.28 -13.74 -17.32
N THR A 61 22.62 -12.51 -17.01
CA THR A 61 23.96 -11.95 -17.12
C THR A 61 24.39 -11.43 -15.77
N LEU A 62 25.46 -11.96 -15.22
CA LEU A 62 26.01 -11.58 -13.94
C LEU A 62 27.30 -10.79 -14.13
N PHE A 63 27.39 -9.62 -13.52
CA PHE A 63 28.58 -8.82 -13.38
C PHE A 63 29.15 -9.01 -11.97
N THR A 64 30.27 -9.72 -11.86
CA THR A 64 30.82 -10.10 -10.55
C THR A 64 31.44 -8.93 -9.79
N ASP A 65 31.92 -7.91 -10.52
CA ASP A 65 32.55 -6.71 -9.94
C ASP A 65 31.50 -5.82 -9.26
N THR A 66 30.39 -5.52 -9.99
CA THR A 66 29.35 -4.62 -9.52
C THR A 66 28.24 -5.35 -8.75
N LYS A 67 28.28 -6.69 -8.72
CA LYS A 67 27.24 -7.54 -8.10
C LYS A 67 25.86 -7.40 -8.77
N ASP A 68 25.83 -6.94 -10.02
CA ASP A 68 24.58 -6.77 -10.78
C ASP A 68 24.21 -8.04 -11.53
N VAL A 69 22.92 -8.37 -11.47
CA VAL A 69 22.30 -9.44 -12.23
C VAL A 69 21.24 -8.86 -13.15
N TYR A 70 21.38 -9.10 -14.44
CA TYR A 70 20.35 -8.82 -15.43
C TYR A 70 19.70 -10.13 -15.83
N ALA A 71 18.40 -10.25 -15.65
CA ALA A 71 17.63 -11.43 -16.00
C ALA A 71 16.54 -11.08 -16.99
N GLU A 72 16.31 -11.94 -17.96
CA GLU A 72 15.35 -11.78 -19.06
C GLU A 72 14.56 -13.08 -19.28
N GLY A 73 13.28 -12.91 -19.62
CA GLY A 73 12.35 -13.98 -19.97
C GLY A 73 11.84 -14.75 -18.75
N ARG A 74 10.54 -14.64 -18.52
CA ARG A 74 9.80 -15.34 -17.45
C ARG A 74 10.50 -15.27 -16.09
N VAL A 75 11.00 -14.08 -15.74
CA VAL A 75 11.75 -13.91 -14.50
C VAL A 75 10.84 -14.11 -13.30
N HIS A 76 11.27 -14.98 -12.39
CA HIS A 76 10.61 -15.24 -11.12
C HIS A 76 11.66 -15.16 -10.01
N LEU A 77 11.51 -14.19 -9.10
CA LEU A 77 12.39 -14.00 -7.95
C LEU A 77 11.60 -14.23 -6.68
N GLU A 78 12.05 -15.17 -5.87
CA GLU A 78 11.54 -15.42 -4.52
C GLU A 78 12.58 -14.99 -3.49
N ARG A 79 12.18 -14.14 -2.54
CA ARG A 79 13.02 -13.65 -1.46
C ARG A 79 12.20 -13.55 -0.17
N GLY A 80 12.40 -14.50 0.73
CA GLY A 80 11.61 -14.61 1.95
C GLY A 80 10.12 -14.73 1.65
N LYS A 81 9.35 -13.68 1.99
CA LYS A 81 7.91 -13.60 1.69
C LYS A 81 7.58 -12.83 0.40
N GLU A 82 8.58 -12.21 -0.19
CA GLU A 82 8.42 -11.40 -1.40
C GLU A 82 8.57 -12.28 -2.63
N VAL A 83 7.64 -12.16 -3.56
CA VAL A 83 7.66 -12.83 -4.85
C VAL A 83 7.51 -11.79 -5.94
N PHE A 84 8.48 -11.76 -6.86
CA PHE A 84 8.48 -10.90 -8.04
C PHE A 84 8.40 -11.74 -9.30
N ARG A 85 7.58 -11.31 -10.25
CA ARG A 85 7.50 -11.89 -11.60
C ARG A 85 7.53 -10.76 -12.62
N GLY A 86 8.25 -10.95 -13.70
CA GLY A 86 8.36 -9.93 -14.75
C GLY A 86 9.15 -10.42 -15.94
N ASP A 87 9.24 -9.59 -16.98
CA ASP A 87 9.94 -9.94 -18.22
C ASP A 87 11.43 -9.63 -18.15
N VAL A 88 11.78 -8.53 -17.49
CA VAL A 88 13.17 -8.07 -17.35
C VAL A 88 13.41 -7.58 -15.94
N VAL A 89 14.53 -8.02 -15.38
CA VAL A 89 14.96 -7.65 -14.03
C VAL A 89 16.42 -7.22 -14.05
N HIS A 90 16.69 -6.08 -13.44
CA HIS A 90 18.01 -5.68 -12.98
C HIS A 90 18.02 -5.70 -11.46
N TYR A 91 18.88 -6.49 -10.87
CA TYR A 91 18.97 -6.66 -9.41
C TYR A 91 20.43 -6.64 -8.96
N ASN A 92 20.73 -5.88 -7.93
CA ASN A 92 22.03 -5.86 -7.30
C ASN A 92 22.04 -6.71 -6.03
N THR A 93 22.86 -7.73 -5.99
CA THR A 93 22.87 -8.73 -4.91
C THR A 93 23.49 -8.21 -3.61
N GLU A 94 24.28 -7.14 -3.66
CA GLU A 94 24.91 -6.53 -2.50
C GLU A 94 24.00 -5.46 -1.87
N THR A 95 23.53 -4.51 -2.68
CA THR A 95 22.68 -3.41 -2.20
C THR A 95 21.22 -3.80 -2.03
N LYS A 96 20.82 -4.99 -2.53
CA LYS A 96 19.46 -5.51 -2.54
C LYS A 96 18.46 -4.63 -3.31
N LYS A 97 18.96 -3.69 -4.12
CA LYS A 97 18.13 -2.83 -4.96
C LYS A 97 17.86 -3.49 -6.30
N GLY A 98 16.67 -3.25 -6.84
CA GLY A 98 16.30 -3.83 -8.11
C GLY A 98 15.27 -3.01 -8.87
N ARG A 99 15.23 -3.23 -10.17
CA ARG A 99 14.25 -2.66 -11.08
C ARG A 99 13.66 -3.76 -11.94
N PHE A 100 12.35 -3.89 -11.90
CA PHE A 100 11.57 -4.91 -12.57
C PHE A 100 10.68 -4.22 -13.59
N LEU A 101 10.70 -4.70 -14.84
CA LEU A 101 9.89 -4.16 -15.92
C LEU A 101 8.71 -5.10 -16.22
N ASP A 102 7.54 -4.50 -16.45
CA ASP A 102 6.25 -5.18 -16.66
C ASP A 102 6.06 -6.34 -15.68
N ALA A 103 6.09 -5.95 -14.40
CA ALA A 103 6.23 -6.88 -13.30
C ALA A 103 5.05 -6.88 -12.34
N THR A 104 4.87 -8.03 -11.68
CA THR A 104 4.05 -8.20 -10.49
C THR A 104 4.96 -8.42 -9.28
N ALA A 105 4.56 -7.88 -8.15
CA ALA A 105 5.18 -8.17 -6.86
C ALA A 105 4.10 -8.55 -5.84
N SER A 106 4.38 -9.56 -5.04
CA SER A 106 3.48 -10.02 -3.99
C SER A 106 4.23 -10.05 -2.66
N ASN A 107 3.72 -9.32 -1.68
CA ASN A 107 4.11 -9.39 -0.29
C ASN A 107 2.82 -9.26 0.53
N PRO A 108 2.22 -10.37 0.97
CA PRO A 108 0.92 -10.35 1.64
C PRO A 108 0.83 -9.33 2.77
N PRO A 109 -0.25 -8.51 2.86
CA PRO A 109 -1.49 -8.65 2.10
C PRO A 109 -1.50 -7.94 0.74
N TRP A 110 -0.41 -7.34 0.30
CA TRP A 110 -0.38 -6.50 -0.88
C TRP A 110 0.10 -7.25 -2.12
N HIS A 111 -0.66 -7.11 -3.19
CA HIS A 111 -0.31 -7.54 -4.54
C HIS A 111 -0.20 -6.30 -5.43
N GLN A 112 0.85 -6.25 -6.22
CA GLN A 112 1.21 -5.06 -6.99
C GLN A 112 1.47 -5.48 -8.43
N HIS A 113 1.07 -4.62 -9.36
CA HIS A 113 1.44 -4.73 -10.76
C HIS A 113 1.89 -3.36 -11.26
N GLY A 114 2.97 -3.31 -12.02
CA GLY A 114 3.47 -2.06 -12.54
C GLY A 114 4.35 -2.25 -13.77
N ARG A 115 4.31 -1.24 -14.66
CA ARG A 115 5.25 -1.19 -15.79
C ARG A 115 6.70 -1.13 -15.30
N VAL A 116 6.92 -0.45 -14.18
CA VAL A 116 8.20 -0.42 -13.48
C VAL A 116 7.95 -0.58 -11.99
N ILE A 117 8.56 -1.59 -11.38
CA ILE A 117 8.64 -1.76 -9.95
C ILE A 117 10.10 -1.58 -9.55
N GLU A 118 10.39 -0.63 -8.65
CA GLU A 118 11.73 -0.37 -8.13
C GLU A 118 11.77 -0.79 -6.65
N HIS A 119 12.60 -1.76 -6.32
CA HIS A 119 12.96 -2.09 -4.95
C HIS A 119 14.10 -1.14 -4.51
N VAL A 120 13.75 -0.14 -3.72
CA VAL A 120 14.67 0.97 -3.38
C VAL A 120 15.35 0.80 -2.03
N ALA A 121 14.71 0.07 -1.13
CA ALA A 121 15.23 -0.33 0.17
C ALA A 121 14.50 -1.58 0.63
N GLU A 122 14.98 -2.23 1.69
CA GLU A 122 14.30 -3.37 2.30
C GLU A 122 12.87 -2.98 2.67
N GLY A 123 11.88 -3.80 2.25
CA GLY A 123 10.47 -3.53 2.46
C GLY A 123 9.89 -2.31 1.74
N VAL A 124 10.62 -1.63 0.85
CA VAL A 124 10.13 -0.42 0.16
C VAL A 124 10.14 -0.59 -1.35
N LEU A 125 8.93 -0.58 -1.93
CA LEU A 125 8.71 -0.71 -3.37
C LEU A 125 8.08 0.56 -3.95
N HIS A 126 8.65 1.06 -5.04
CA HIS A 126 8.08 2.13 -5.85
C HIS A 126 7.49 1.57 -7.15
N LEU A 127 6.25 1.89 -7.44
CA LEU A 127 5.52 1.49 -8.65
C LEU A 127 5.29 2.69 -9.56
N LYS A 128 5.58 2.53 -10.89
CA LYS A 128 5.45 3.61 -11.89
C LYS A 128 5.12 3.07 -13.30
N PRO A 129 3.98 3.36 -13.91
CA PRO A 129 2.65 3.38 -13.33
C PRO A 129 2.18 1.98 -13.01
N GLY A 130 1.18 1.87 -12.16
CA GLY A 130 0.71 0.55 -11.78
C GLY A 130 -0.50 0.58 -10.86
N TYR A 131 -0.83 -0.57 -10.30
CA TYR A 131 -1.86 -0.69 -9.30
C TYR A 131 -1.39 -1.53 -8.10
N VAL A 132 -2.07 -1.33 -6.98
CA VAL A 132 -1.93 -2.10 -5.75
C VAL A 132 -3.31 -2.60 -5.34
N THR A 133 -3.36 -3.82 -4.87
CA THR A 133 -4.59 -4.45 -4.35
C THR A 133 -4.26 -5.36 -3.17
N SER A 134 -5.24 -5.62 -2.31
CA SER A 134 -5.21 -6.73 -1.36
C SER A 134 -6.12 -7.89 -1.79
N CYS A 135 -6.60 -7.87 -3.02
CA CYS A 135 -7.40 -8.94 -3.61
C CYS A 135 -6.49 -10.00 -4.22
N GLU A 136 -6.68 -11.27 -3.86
CA GLU A 136 -5.88 -12.41 -4.34
C GLU A 136 -6.34 -12.94 -5.70
N PHE A 137 -7.46 -12.44 -6.25
CA PHE A 137 -7.98 -12.86 -7.55
C PHE A 137 -7.23 -12.19 -8.70
N GLU A 138 -7.17 -12.88 -9.83
CA GLU A 138 -6.60 -12.35 -11.07
C GLU A 138 -7.61 -12.52 -12.22
N PRO A 139 -8.14 -11.43 -12.78
CA PRO A 139 -7.94 -10.02 -12.40
C PRO A 139 -8.55 -9.68 -11.01
N PRO A 140 -7.99 -8.69 -10.31
CA PRO A 140 -8.49 -8.31 -8.99
C PRO A 140 -9.84 -7.60 -9.09
N HIS A 141 -10.77 -7.90 -8.16
CA HIS A 141 -12.08 -7.25 -8.10
C HIS A 141 -11.99 -5.75 -7.81
N PHE A 142 -10.96 -5.30 -7.09
CA PHE A 142 -10.69 -3.89 -6.88
C PHE A 142 -9.20 -3.61 -6.90
N ARG A 143 -8.83 -2.39 -7.31
CA ARG A 143 -7.44 -1.96 -7.34
C ARG A 143 -7.31 -0.46 -7.14
N PHE A 144 -6.25 -0.06 -6.49
CA PHE A 144 -5.79 1.32 -6.41
C PHE A 144 -4.77 1.53 -7.50
N GLN A 145 -5.18 2.14 -8.60
CA GLN A 145 -4.29 2.40 -9.74
C GLN A 145 -3.83 3.85 -9.73
N GLY A 146 -2.56 4.06 -10.00
CA GLY A 146 -1.97 5.39 -9.97
C GLY A 146 -0.75 5.53 -10.87
N ARG A 147 -0.34 6.79 -11.06
CA ARG A 147 0.88 7.10 -11.80
C ARG A 147 2.13 6.74 -11.00
N SER A 148 2.06 6.83 -9.68
CA SER A 148 3.14 6.48 -8.77
C SER A 148 2.57 6.09 -7.41
N SER A 149 3.03 4.97 -6.88
CA SER A 149 2.70 4.50 -5.53
C SER A 149 3.96 3.97 -4.85
N THR A 150 3.97 4.03 -3.52
CA THR A 150 5.02 3.44 -2.68
C THR A 150 4.38 2.46 -1.71
N VAL A 151 4.91 1.27 -1.65
CA VAL A 151 4.51 0.23 -0.69
C VAL A 151 5.61 0.10 0.35
N PHE A 152 5.23 0.21 1.61
CA PHE A 152 6.06 -0.05 2.78
C PHE A 152 5.61 -1.39 3.36
N ALA A 153 6.30 -2.47 2.99
CA ALA A 153 5.88 -3.84 3.27
C ALA A 153 5.88 -4.14 4.77
N ASP A 154 6.90 -3.70 5.50
CA ASP A 154 7.04 -3.95 6.94
C ASP A 154 5.98 -3.19 7.75
N GLU A 155 5.69 -1.97 7.36
CA GLU A 155 4.64 -1.14 7.97
C GLU A 155 3.24 -1.54 7.50
N LYS A 156 3.16 -2.33 6.41
CA LYS A 156 1.92 -2.69 5.70
C LYS A 156 1.12 -1.48 5.23
N ILE A 157 1.82 -0.45 4.79
CA ILE A 157 1.25 0.81 4.32
C ILE A 157 1.49 0.96 2.83
N VAL A 158 0.47 1.43 2.12
CA VAL A 158 0.57 1.88 0.72
C VAL A 158 0.30 3.38 0.67
N ARG A 159 1.20 4.12 0.04
CA ARG A 159 1.03 5.56 -0.23
C ARG A 159 1.05 5.82 -1.73
N GLY A 160 0.16 6.67 -2.20
CA GLY A 160 0.07 7.02 -3.62
C GLY A 160 -0.43 8.44 -3.85
N ARG A 161 -0.13 8.98 -5.04
CA ARG A 161 -0.67 10.25 -5.52
C ARG A 161 -1.42 10.04 -6.83
N ASN A 162 -2.51 10.82 -7.01
CA ASN A 162 -3.38 10.73 -8.18
C ASN A 162 -3.84 9.28 -8.41
N VAL A 163 -4.42 8.71 -7.35
CA VAL A 163 -4.84 7.31 -7.31
C VAL A 163 -6.32 7.22 -7.63
N THR A 164 -6.69 6.27 -8.47
CA THR A 164 -8.08 5.93 -8.74
C THR A 164 -8.38 4.57 -8.11
N LEU A 165 -9.39 4.52 -7.27
CA LEU A 165 -9.99 3.25 -6.89
C LEU A 165 -10.88 2.78 -8.03
N ALA A 166 -10.54 1.63 -8.60
CA ALA A 166 -11.36 0.95 -9.59
C ALA A 166 -11.93 -0.35 -9.02
N ILE A 167 -13.18 -0.64 -9.34
CA ILE A 167 -13.81 -1.94 -9.10
C ILE A 167 -13.95 -2.60 -10.47
N GLU A 168 -13.29 -3.75 -10.64
CA GLU A 168 -13.02 -4.34 -11.95
C GLU A 168 -12.35 -3.31 -12.87
N ASP A 169 -13.00 -2.90 -13.97
CA ASP A 169 -12.49 -1.88 -14.89
C ASP A 169 -13.16 -0.51 -14.73
N PHE A 170 -14.13 -0.38 -13.82
CA PHE A 170 -14.86 0.86 -13.60
C PHE A 170 -14.15 1.77 -12.58
N PRO A 171 -13.70 2.97 -12.96
CA PRO A 171 -13.13 3.95 -12.04
C PRO A 171 -14.23 4.53 -11.14
N LEU A 172 -14.16 4.21 -9.86
CA LEU A 172 -15.20 4.59 -8.90
C LEU A 172 -14.90 5.93 -8.21
N ILE A 173 -13.68 6.09 -7.71
CA ILE A 173 -13.29 7.25 -6.90
C ILE A 173 -11.87 7.68 -7.29
N TYR A 174 -11.69 8.98 -7.51
CA TYR A 174 -10.38 9.59 -7.64
C TYR A 174 -9.92 10.16 -6.29
N LEU A 175 -8.69 9.83 -5.90
CA LEU A 175 -8.04 10.27 -4.69
C LEU A 175 -6.76 11.03 -5.04
N PRO A 176 -6.66 12.33 -4.73
CA PRO A 176 -5.44 13.10 -4.94
C PRO A 176 -4.24 12.48 -4.23
N TRP A 177 -4.47 11.87 -3.08
CA TRP A 177 -3.52 11.05 -2.34
C TRP A 177 -4.23 9.85 -1.73
N LEU A 178 -3.50 8.77 -1.55
CA LEU A 178 -3.91 7.56 -0.85
C LEU A 178 -2.89 7.24 0.23
N SER A 179 -3.37 6.94 1.43
CA SER A 179 -2.61 6.20 2.44
C SER A 179 -3.51 5.09 2.97
N ALA A 180 -3.12 3.85 2.75
CA ALA A 180 -3.87 2.67 3.16
C ALA A 180 -2.98 1.74 3.98
N ALA A 181 -3.46 1.32 5.15
CA ALA A 181 -2.80 0.36 6.02
C ALA A 181 -3.59 -0.96 6.05
N ASP A 182 -2.90 -2.09 6.18
CA ASP A 182 -3.50 -3.44 6.23
C ASP A 182 -4.59 -3.58 7.30
N ARG A 183 -4.36 -3.00 8.47
CA ARG A 183 -5.23 -3.20 9.64
C ARG A 183 -6.57 -2.46 9.56
N GLN A 184 -6.71 -1.48 8.67
CA GLN A 184 -7.95 -0.71 8.50
C GLN A 184 -8.10 -0.31 7.04
N SER A 185 -9.19 -0.78 6.41
CA SER A 185 -9.56 -0.23 5.11
C SER A 185 -9.63 1.31 5.19
N PRO A 186 -9.06 2.04 4.21
CA PRO A 186 -9.21 3.49 4.16
C PRO A 186 -10.69 3.89 4.03
N PHE A 187 -11.51 3.03 3.46
CA PHE A 187 -12.95 3.22 3.36
C PHE A 187 -13.66 2.44 4.46
N PHE A 188 -14.67 3.05 5.04
CA PHE A 188 -15.60 2.34 5.92
C PHE A 188 -17.03 2.55 5.44
N PHE A 189 -17.83 1.49 5.58
CA PHE A 189 -19.26 1.50 5.32
C PHE A 189 -19.94 0.70 6.41
N ILE A 190 -20.77 1.35 7.19
CA ILE A 190 -21.46 0.76 8.34
C ILE A 190 -22.95 0.98 8.14
N PRO A 191 -23.66 0.02 7.51
CA PRO A 191 -25.11 0.05 7.43
C PRO A 191 -25.73 -0.39 8.76
N GLY A 192 -26.92 0.12 9.06
CA GLY A 192 -27.60 -0.29 10.28
C GLY A 192 -29.04 0.22 10.38
N LYS A 193 -29.68 -0.16 11.50
CA LYS A 193 -31.00 0.32 11.90
C LYS A 193 -31.01 0.58 13.40
N LYS A 194 -31.38 1.77 13.79
CA LYS A 194 -31.36 2.19 15.19
C LYS A 194 -32.33 3.34 15.40
N LYS A 195 -33.06 3.36 16.53
CA LYS A 195 -33.79 4.56 16.94
C LYS A 195 -32.81 5.64 17.45
N PRO A 196 -32.98 6.93 17.14
CA PRO A 196 -34.02 7.52 16.31
C PRO A 196 -33.68 7.60 14.82
N TRP A 197 -32.53 7.04 14.37
CA TRP A 197 -32.02 7.20 12.98
C TRP A 197 -32.78 6.37 11.95
N GLU A 198 -33.59 5.41 12.37
CA GLU A 198 -34.18 4.38 11.52
C GLU A 198 -33.10 3.57 10.78
N GLN A 199 -33.16 3.51 9.46
CA GLN A 199 -32.09 2.95 8.63
C GLN A 199 -31.00 4.02 8.46
N PHE A 200 -29.75 3.59 8.49
CA PHE A 200 -28.62 4.48 8.28
C PHE A 200 -27.47 3.78 7.54
N ALA A 201 -26.65 4.57 6.91
CA ALA A 201 -25.35 4.17 6.39
C ALA A 201 -24.32 5.23 6.76
N LEU A 202 -23.34 4.85 7.57
CA LEU A 202 -22.18 5.70 7.88
C LEU A 202 -21.07 5.30 6.94
N MET A 203 -20.57 6.27 6.19
CA MET A 203 -19.54 6.08 5.17
C MET A 203 -18.40 7.04 5.42
N GLY A 204 -17.22 6.69 4.98
CA GLY A 204 -16.14 7.64 5.02
C GLY A 204 -14.82 7.08 4.54
N TYR A 205 -13.87 7.99 4.51
CA TYR A 205 -12.50 7.75 4.08
C TYR A 205 -11.54 8.17 5.19
N ARG A 206 -10.71 7.23 5.67
CA ARG A 206 -9.64 7.49 6.64
C ARG A 206 -8.36 7.81 5.89
N TYR A 207 -7.61 8.75 6.39
CA TYR A 207 -6.31 9.13 5.82
C TYR A 207 -5.27 9.32 6.93
N GLU A 208 -4.02 9.10 6.54
CA GLU A 208 -2.84 9.42 7.32
C GLU A 208 -1.86 10.14 6.40
N TRP A 209 -1.60 11.42 6.65
CA TRP A 209 -0.73 12.23 5.81
C TRP A 209 -0.46 13.63 6.42
N PRO A 210 0.80 14.04 6.50
CA PRO A 210 2.05 13.24 6.59
C PRO A 210 2.07 12.41 7.86
N PRO A 211 3.12 11.67 8.21
CA PRO A 211 3.21 10.97 9.49
C PRO A 211 2.82 11.89 10.67
N GLY A 212 2.01 11.37 11.58
CA GLY A 212 1.46 12.17 12.70
C GLY A 212 0.19 12.93 12.39
N HIS A 213 -0.28 12.99 11.14
CA HIS A 213 -1.56 13.57 10.77
C HIS A 213 -2.54 12.48 10.34
N GLN A 214 -3.57 12.24 11.14
CA GLN A 214 -4.57 11.21 10.88
C GLN A 214 -5.95 11.83 10.85
N GLY A 215 -6.83 11.31 9.99
CA GLY A 215 -8.18 11.81 9.97
C GLY A 215 -9.17 10.92 9.22
N ALA A 216 -10.43 11.39 9.21
CA ALA A 216 -11.50 10.77 8.46
C ALA A 216 -12.44 11.82 7.88
N LEU A 217 -12.74 11.66 6.61
CA LEU A 217 -13.86 12.35 5.96
C LEU A 217 -15.08 11.46 6.12
N ARG A 218 -16.22 12.02 6.48
CA ARG A 218 -17.46 11.29 6.73
C ARG A 218 -18.57 11.79 5.82
N LEU A 219 -19.37 10.86 5.35
CA LEU A 219 -20.63 11.09 4.66
C LEU A 219 -21.66 10.12 5.23
N ASP A 220 -22.55 10.60 6.06
CA ASP A 220 -23.52 9.81 6.77
C ASP A 220 -24.90 10.00 6.15
N TRP A 221 -25.58 8.91 5.86
CA TRP A 221 -26.98 8.92 5.50
C TRP A 221 -27.82 8.30 6.62
N ARG A 222 -28.89 8.99 6.99
CA ARG A 222 -29.85 8.52 8.01
C ARG A 222 -31.25 8.80 7.50
N ARG A 223 -32.09 7.78 7.43
CA ARG A 223 -33.45 7.93 6.87
C ARG A 223 -34.26 8.99 7.59
N ALA A 224 -34.14 9.09 8.90
CA ALA A 224 -34.82 10.09 9.71
C ALA A 224 -34.17 11.48 9.71
N PHE A 225 -32.90 11.63 9.23
CA PHE A 225 -32.10 12.85 9.42
C PHE A 225 -31.39 13.33 8.15
N ALA A 226 -31.73 12.78 6.99
CA ALA A 226 -31.07 13.08 5.71
C ALA A 226 -29.54 12.83 5.70
N TRP A 227 -28.78 13.73 5.12
CA TRP A 227 -27.34 13.58 4.93
C TRP A 227 -26.55 14.42 5.93
N GLY A 228 -25.53 13.81 6.49
CA GLY A 228 -24.53 14.50 7.30
C GLY A 228 -23.15 14.35 6.70
N THR A 229 -22.31 15.37 6.88
CA THR A 229 -20.91 15.34 6.45
C THR A 229 -20.01 15.84 7.58
N GLY A 230 -18.78 15.35 7.61
CA GLY A 230 -17.85 15.75 8.66
C GLY A 230 -16.41 15.44 8.32
N ILE A 231 -15.54 16.06 9.11
CA ILE A 231 -14.10 15.80 9.12
C ILE A 231 -13.63 15.65 10.56
N ASP A 232 -12.94 14.56 10.84
CA ASP A 232 -12.15 14.37 12.05
C ASP A 232 -10.67 14.45 11.65
N HIS A 233 -9.88 15.27 12.32
CA HIS A 233 -8.44 15.38 12.07
C HIS A 233 -7.66 15.44 13.38
N ARG A 234 -6.68 14.57 13.53
CA ARG A 234 -5.77 14.53 14.67
C ARG A 234 -4.36 14.83 14.19
N VAL A 235 -3.69 15.68 14.91
CA VAL A 235 -2.25 15.99 14.71
C VAL A 235 -1.50 15.49 15.93
N GLU A 236 -0.39 14.79 15.71
CA GLU A 236 0.59 14.43 16.72
C GLU A 236 1.96 14.50 16.06
N ASP A 237 2.58 15.67 16.15
CA ASP A 237 3.79 16.03 15.44
C ASP A 237 4.69 16.90 16.35
N GLU A 238 6.01 16.72 16.26
CA GLU A 238 6.96 17.46 17.11
C GLU A 238 6.92 18.97 16.87
N ARG A 239 6.64 19.40 15.63
CA ARG A 239 6.60 20.81 15.25
C ARG A 239 5.28 21.49 15.63
N TRP A 240 4.17 20.76 15.50
CA TRP A 240 2.83 21.30 15.65
C TRP A 240 2.13 20.86 16.95
N GLY A 241 2.79 19.99 17.74
CA GLY A 241 2.24 19.46 18.98
C GLY A 241 1.09 18.48 18.76
N LYS A 242 0.13 18.48 19.68
CA LYS A 242 -1.02 17.57 19.67
C LYS A 242 -2.30 18.33 19.43
N GLY A 243 -3.03 17.99 18.37
CA GLY A 243 -4.25 18.67 17.97
C GLY A 243 -5.39 17.72 17.62
N LEU A 244 -6.62 18.16 17.84
CA LEU A 244 -7.85 17.47 17.43
C LEU A 244 -8.83 18.48 16.86
N LEU A 245 -9.16 18.35 15.59
CA LEU A 245 -10.23 19.09 14.91
C LEU A 245 -11.36 18.12 14.59
N LYS A 246 -12.58 18.47 14.97
CA LYS A 246 -13.80 17.76 14.54
C LYS A 246 -14.82 18.76 14.05
N LEU A 247 -15.18 18.65 12.80
CA LEU A 247 -16.26 19.39 12.18
C LEU A 247 -17.31 18.42 11.72
N TYR A 248 -18.57 18.70 12.00
CA TYR A 248 -19.68 17.89 11.51
C TYR A 248 -20.86 18.80 11.21
N TYR A 249 -21.53 18.55 10.11
CA TYR A 249 -22.71 19.26 9.66
C TYR A 249 -23.77 18.25 9.22
N ASN A 250 -25.02 18.50 9.58
CA ASN A 250 -26.18 17.71 9.21
C ASN A 250 -27.33 18.65 8.82
N ASP A 251 -27.90 18.43 7.64
CA ASP A 251 -29.08 19.14 7.17
C ASP A 251 -30.31 18.24 7.43
N GLU A 252 -31.17 18.69 8.32
CA GLU A 252 -32.35 17.94 8.75
C GLU A 252 -33.66 18.40 8.06
N HIS A 253 -33.56 19.21 7.01
CA HIS A 253 -34.67 19.91 6.36
C HIS A 253 -35.79 18.99 5.81
N ASN A 254 -35.53 17.70 5.57
CA ASN A 254 -36.49 16.76 5.01
C ASN A 254 -37.09 15.78 6.03
N MET A 255 -37.11 16.11 7.30
CA MET A 255 -37.55 15.17 8.30
C MET A 255 -39.08 15.01 8.39
N ARG A 256 -39.51 13.76 8.35
CA ARG A 256 -40.85 13.31 8.82
C ARG A 256 -40.88 13.26 10.37
N ARG A 257 -40.45 14.34 11.03
CA ARG A 257 -40.43 14.41 12.47
C ARG A 257 -41.74 15.01 12.98
N LYS A 258 -42.29 14.45 14.04
CA LYS A 258 -43.36 15.12 14.79
C LYS A 258 -42.71 16.30 15.50
N GLU A 259 -43.34 17.45 15.46
CA GLU A 259 -42.85 18.71 16.00
C GLU A 259 -42.48 18.62 17.51
N ASP A 260 -43.08 17.65 18.21
CA ASP A 260 -42.86 17.36 19.63
C ASP A 260 -41.52 16.69 19.96
N ASP A 261 -40.81 16.14 18.94
CA ASP A 261 -39.55 15.41 19.15
C ASP A 261 -38.30 16.28 18.95
N LEU A 262 -38.47 17.58 18.67
CA LEU A 262 -37.34 18.51 18.48
C LEU A 262 -36.96 19.18 19.83
N PRO A 263 -35.66 19.21 20.14
CA PRO A 263 -35.18 20.05 21.21
C PRO A 263 -35.59 21.51 20.97
N LYS A 264 -36.07 22.22 21.99
CA LYS A 264 -36.44 23.62 21.87
C LYS A 264 -35.25 24.42 21.34
N GLY A 265 -35.42 25.06 20.18
CA GLY A 265 -34.41 25.88 19.54
C GLY A 265 -33.47 25.15 18.56
N ALA A 266 -33.70 23.88 18.28
CA ALA A 266 -32.96 23.17 17.20
C ALA A 266 -33.49 23.64 15.83
N GLY A 267 -32.62 24.23 15.02
CA GLY A 267 -32.91 24.54 13.61
C GLY A 267 -32.73 23.32 12.72
N ASP A 268 -33.18 23.43 11.46
CA ASP A 268 -33.03 22.39 10.44
C ASP A 268 -31.57 22.06 10.12
N ARG A 269 -30.64 22.98 10.43
CA ARG A 269 -29.21 22.86 10.20
C ARG A 269 -28.47 22.67 11.51
N ARG A 270 -27.90 21.50 11.67
CA ARG A 270 -27.16 21.16 12.90
C ARG A 270 -25.67 21.01 12.61
N TYR A 271 -24.86 21.58 13.47
CA TYR A 271 -23.42 21.50 13.31
C TYR A 271 -22.69 21.39 14.66
N ARG A 272 -21.51 20.79 14.56
CA ARG A 272 -20.54 20.69 15.65
C ARG A 272 -19.17 21.13 15.13
N ALA A 273 -18.54 22.03 15.85
CA ALA A 273 -17.14 22.38 15.65
C ALA A 273 -16.40 22.22 16.98
N LEU A 274 -15.34 21.45 16.97
CA LEU A 274 -14.46 21.24 18.10
C LEU A 274 -13.02 21.37 17.63
N TRP A 275 -12.24 22.21 18.30
CA TRP A 275 -10.81 22.31 18.11
C TRP A 275 -10.12 22.31 19.44
N ARG A 276 -9.27 21.30 19.68
CA ARG A 276 -8.37 21.21 20.82
C ARG A 276 -6.95 21.15 20.30
N HIS A 277 -6.09 21.96 20.90
CA HIS A 277 -4.69 22.00 20.52
C HIS A 277 -3.80 22.23 21.74
N HIS A 278 -2.74 21.46 21.83
CA HIS A 278 -1.68 21.59 22.82
C HIS A 278 -0.35 21.69 22.06
N TRP A 279 0.31 22.83 22.20
CA TRP A 279 1.53 23.12 21.44
C TRP A 279 2.58 23.76 22.36
N GLU A 280 3.80 23.28 22.25
CA GLU A 280 4.97 23.75 22.98
C GLU A 280 5.99 24.33 21.99
N PRO A 281 5.84 25.60 21.55
CA PRO A 281 6.71 26.21 20.55
C PRO A 281 8.13 26.48 21.04
N MET A 282 8.33 26.58 22.37
CA MET A 282 9.60 26.81 23.04
C MET A 282 9.60 26.10 24.40
N GLU A 283 10.79 25.85 24.97
CA GLU A 283 10.95 25.09 26.22
C GLU A 283 10.09 25.60 27.39
N ASP A 284 9.84 26.93 27.47
CA ASP A 284 9.10 27.52 28.56
C ASP A 284 7.69 28.02 28.18
N THR A 285 7.19 27.64 27.02
CA THR A 285 5.93 28.16 26.50
C THR A 285 5.00 27.04 26.07
N THR A 286 3.82 26.97 26.74
CA THR A 286 2.76 26.02 26.36
C THR A 286 1.51 26.80 25.92
N VAL A 287 1.00 26.47 24.74
CA VAL A 287 -0.23 27.01 24.18
C VAL A 287 -1.31 25.93 24.21
N VAL A 288 -2.39 26.16 24.95
CA VAL A 288 -3.53 25.24 25.01
C VAL A 288 -4.76 25.94 24.47
N THR A 289 -5.41 25.32 23.51
CA THR A 289 -6.66 25.83 22.92
C THR A 289 -7.75 24.77 23.06
N ASP A 290 -8.91 25.15 23.56
CA ASP A 290 -10.14 24.33 23.58
C ASP A 290 -11.32 25.20 23.13
N LEU A 291 -11.69 25.06 21.85
CA LEU A 291 -12.82 25.77 21.24
C LEU A 291 -13.89 24.78 20.87
N GLN A 292 -15.11 25.01 21.34
CA GLN A 292 -16.24 24.15 21.05
C GLN A 292 -17.45 25.01 20.68
N LYS A 293 -18.09 24.66 19.56
CA LYS A 293 -19.34 25.30 19.11
C LYS A 293 -20.31 24.25 18.61
N TYR A 294 -21.52 24.34 19.08
CA TYR A 294 -22.63 23.46 18.72
C TYR A 294 -23.79 24.29 18.23
N SER A 295 -24.59 23.75 17.30
CA SER A 295 -25.84 24.39 16.86
C SER A 295 -26.89 24.43 17.97
N ASP A 296 -26.90 23.41 18.83
CA ASP A 296 -27.85 23.23 19.94
C ASP A 296 -27.28 22.28 21.00
N VAL A 297 -27.90 22.26 22.19
CA VAL A 297 -27.42 21.53 23.38
C VAL A 297 -27.45 19.99 23.21
N ASP A 298 -28.29 19.47 22.34
CA ASP A 298 -28.46 18.03 22.15
C ASP A 298 -27.57 17.49 21.02
N PHE A 299 -26.82 18.37 20.34
CA PHE A 299 -25.87 17.99 19.27
C PHE A 299 -24.44 17.88 19.80
N ARG A 300 -24.25 17.26 20.95
CA ARG A 300 -22.95 17.07 21.58
C ARG A 300 -22.23 15.81 21.09
#